data_c37c26cb38a9c352ea9ae8c621da44c0
#
_entry.id   c37c26cb38a9c352ea9ae8c621da44c0
#
_cell.length_a   1.000
_cell.length_b   1.000
_cell.length_c   1.000
_cell.angle_alpha   90.00
_cell.angle_beta   90.00
_cell.angle_gamma   90.00
#
_symmetry.space_group_name_H-M   'P 1'
#
loop_
_entity.id
_entity.type
_entity.pdbx_description
1 polymer ?
#
loop_
_entity_poly.entity_id
_entity_poly.type
_entity_poly.pdbx_seq_one_letter_code
_entity_poly.pdbx_strand_id
1 'polypeptide(L)'
;MISEETYLQSILKNRKIVRNYEESKLTFSELSNVAEHAIKIPTAGFSRGIEILHISKKENITTLAKYSNEDLYVAKGYEKWLSKSLSLFVIIINIEAYHDRYKQM
;
A
#
# COMPACT_ATOMS: atom_id res chain seq x y z
N MET A 1 -28.71 16.58 -5.14
CA MET A 1 -27.27 16.82 -4.85
C MET A 1 -26.89 16.15 -3.53
N ILE A 2 -25.85 15.33 -3.54
CA ILE A 2 -25.37 14.65 -2.34
C ILE A 2 -24.61 15.67 -1.50
N SER A 3 -24.92 15.74 -0.20
CA SER A 3 -24.20 16.64 0.70
C SER A 3 -22.75 16.15 0.91
N GLU A 4 -21.86 17.06 1.22
CA GLU A 4 -20.46 16.76 1.52
C GLU A 4 -20.34 15.74 2.66
N GLU A 5 -21.12 15.89 3.71
CA GLU A 5 -21.14 14.99 4.84
C GLU A 5 -21.56 13.57 4.44
N THR A 6 -22.62 13.44 3.64
CA THR A 6 -23.10 12.14 3.15
C THR A 6 -22.06 11.46 2.29
N TYR A 7 -21.37 12.22 1.44
CA TYR A 7 -20.30 11.71 0.59
C TYR A 7 -19.14 11.15 1.42
N LEU A 8 -18.69 11.89 2.42
CA LEU A 8 -17.61 11.45 3.31
C LEU A 8 -18.00 10.20 4.10
N GLN A 9 -19.22 10.14 4.60
CA GLN A 9 -19.73 8.96 5.31
C GLN A 9 -19.74 7.74 4.40
N SER A 10 -20.13 7.90 3.13
CA SER A 10 -20.13 6.82 2.16
C SER A 10 -18.71 6.26 1.91
N ILE A 11 -17.72 7.14 1.76
CA ILE A 11 -16.33 6.73 1.57
C ILE A 11 -15.82 5.95 2.79
N LEU A 12 -16.06 6.47 3.99
CA LEU A 12 -15.61 5.82 5.23
C LEU A 12 -16.32 4.48 5.46
N LYS A 13 -17.59 4.42 5.17
CA LYS A 13 -18.38 3.19 5.32
C LYS A 13 -17.92 2.10 4.37
N ASN A 14 -17.54 2.45 3.15
CA ASN A 14 -17.11 1.50 2.13
C ASN A 14 -15.63 1.11 2.26
N ARG A 15 -14.90 1.80 3.11
CA ARG A 15 -13.50 1.47 3.37
C ARG A 15 -13.42 0.14 4.12
N LYS A 16 -12.65 -0.79 3.57
CA LYS A 16 -12.44 -2.10 4.18
C LYS A 16 -11.09 -2.67 3.79
N ILE A 17 -10.59 -3.58 4.59
CA ILE A 17 -9.41 -4.36 4.25
C ILE A 17 -9.85 -5.53 3.39
N VAL A 18 -9.26 -5.65 2.21
CA VAL A 18 -9.52 -6.76 1.30
C VAL A 18 -8.30 -7.67 1.33
N ARG A 19 -8.53 -8.97 1.58
CA ARG A 19 -7.47 -9.99 1.65
C ARG A 19 -7.64 -11.12 0.63
N ASN A 20 -8.56 -10.97 -0.29
CA ASN A 20 -8.73 -11.90 -1.40
C ASN A 20 -9.04 -11.10 -2.65
N TYR A 21 -8.29 -11.33 -3.71
CA TYR A 21 -8.32 -10.50 -4.90
C TYR A 21 -8.68 -11.31 -6.13
N GLU A 22 -9.26 -10.64 -7.11
CA GLU A 22 -9.47 -11.22 -8.42
C GLU A 22 -8.15 -11.41 -9.16
N GLU A 23 -8.12 -12.37 -10.08
CA GLU A 23 -6.93 -12.64 -10.89
C GLU A 23 -6.78 -11.67 -12.07
N SER A 24 -7.38 -10.50 -12.00
CA SER A 24 -7.26 -9.46 -13.03
C SER A 24 -6.00 -8.63 -12.80
N LYS A 25 -5.24 -8.43 -13.86
CA LYS A 25 -3.98 -7.71 -13.80
C LYS A 25 -4.17 -6.25 -14.23
N LEU A 26 -3.77 -5.32 -13.38
CA LEU A 26 -3.74 -3.92 -13.72
C LEU A 26 -2.55 -3.60 -14.63
N THR A 27 -2.72 -2.60 -15.49
CA THR A 27 -1.63 -2.16 -16.36
C THR A 27 -0.59 -1.37 -15.56
N PHE A 28 0.62 -1.28 -16.09
CA PHE A 28 1.68 -0.46 -15.48
C PHE A 28 1.24 0.99 -15.34
N SER A 29 0.53 1.52 -16.34
CA SER A 29 0.03 2.89 -16.31
C SER A 29 -0.95 3.12 -15.16
N GLU A 30 -1.88 2.19 -14.94
CA GLU A 30 -2.84 2.26 -13.84
C GLU A 30 -2.13 2.20 -12.48
N LEU A 31 -1.16 1.31 -12.33
CA LEU A 31 -0.39 1.17 -11.09
C LEU A 31 0.46 2.40 -10.82
N SER A 32 1.11 2.97 -11.83
CA SER A 32 1.90 4.19 -11.70
C SER A 32 1.03 5.37 -11.26
N ASN A 33 -0.18 5.47 -11.80
CA ASN A 33 -1.11 6.53 -11.46
C ASN A 33 -1.52 6.45 -9.98
N VAL A 34 -1.80 5.25 -9.47
CA VAL A 34 -2.13 5.04 -8.06
C VAL A 34 -0.95 5.44 -7.18
N ALA A 35 0.27 5.01 -7.54
CA ALA A 35 1.48 5.32 -6.76
C ALA A 35 1.76 6.82 -6.72
N GLU A 36 1.61 7.52 -7.85
CA GLU A 36 1.81 8.98 -7.90
C GLU A 36 0.85 9.74 -6.99
N HIS A 37 -0.41 9.31 -6.92
CA HIS A 37 -1.37 9.92 -6.01
C HIS A 37 -1.04 9.62 -4.54
N ALA A 38 -0.59 8.40 -4.24
CA ALA A 38 -0.24 8.01 -2.88
C ALA A 38 0.97 8.78 -2.33
N ILE A 39 1.95 9.10 -3.18
CA ILE A 39 3.15 9.85 -2.78
C ILE A 39 2.82 11.30 -2.39
N LYS A 40 1.72 11.85 -2.92
CA LYS A 40 1.33 13.24 -2.68
C LYS A 40 0.70 13.49 -1.32
N ILE A 41 0.61 12.48 -0.45
CA ILE A 41 0.09 12.67 0.90
C ILE A 41 0.97 13.63 1.69
N PRO A 42 0.40 14.43 2.59
CA PRO A 42 1.20 15.32 3.45
C PRO A 42 2.16 14.52 4.33
N THR A 43 3.38 15.01 4.47
CA THR A 43 4.39 14.43 5.35
C THR A 43 4.80 15.44 6.40
N ALA A 44 5.27 14.95 7.56
CA ALA A 44 5.70 15.83 8.64
C ALA A 44 6.85 16.72 8.18
N GLY A 45 6.69 18.04 8.31
CA GLY A 45 7.69 19.02 7.92
C GLY A 45 8.07 19.01 6.44
N PHE A 46 7.21 18.49 5.56
CA PHE A 46 7.51 18.28 4.14
C PHE A 46 8.77 17.44 3.90
N SER A 47 9.04 16.50 4.79
CA SER A 47 10.24 15.66 4.73
C SER A 47 10.32 14.78 3.50
N ARG A 48 9.16 14.41 2.92
CA ARG A 48 9.05 13.52 1.75
C ARG A 48 9.83 12.19 1.95
N GLY A 49 9.81 11.70 3.19
CA GLY A 49 10.50 10.48 3.57
C GLY A 49 9.78 9.19 3.22
N ILE A 50 8.83 9.24 2.28
CA ILE A 50 8.06 8.08 1.85
C ILE A 50 8.41 7.76 0.40
N GLU A 51 8.81 6.50 0.17
CA GLU A 51 9.04 5.96 -1.16
C GLU A 51 8.12 4.77 -1.38
N ILE A 52 7.72 4.55 -2.63
CA ILE A 52 6.89 3.41 -2.99
C ILE A 52 7.67 2.53 -3.96
N LEU A 53 7.85 1.27 -3.57
CA LEU A 53 8.49 0.26 -4.39
C LEU A 53 7.43 -0.66 -4.98
N HIS A 54 7.39 -0.76 -6.31
CA HIS A 54 6.48 -1.67 -7.00
C HIS A 54 7.15 -3.02 -7.21
N ILE A 55 6.52 -4.08 -6.71
CA ILE A 55 6.99 -5.46 -6.87
C ILE A 55 6.00 -6.20 -7.74
N SER A 56 6.48 -6.70 -8.89
CA SER A 56 5.64 -7.44 -9.85
C SER A 56 6.18 -8.83 -10.17
N LYS A 57 7.44 -9.12 -9.84
CA LYS A 57 8.01 -10.45 -10.07
C LYS A 57 7.50 -11.43 -9.02
N LYS A 58 6.97 -12.55 -9.47
CA LYS A 58 6.37 -13.55 -8.60
C LYS A 58 7.33 -14.06 -7.53
N GLU A 59 8.60 -14.27 -7.87
CA GLU A 59 9.64 -14.69 -6.90
C GLU A 59 9.79 -13.69 -5.76
N ASN A 60 9.76 -12.41 -6.07
CA ASN A 60 9.87 -11.37 -5.05
C ASN A 60 8.61 -11.28 -4.19
N ILE A 61 7.45 -11.46 -4.79
CA ILE A 61 6.17 -11.48 -4.08
C ILE A 61 6.15 -12.67 -3.11
N THR A 62 6.57 -13.84 -3.56
CA THR A 62 6.64 -15.05 -2.74
C THR A 62 7.61 -14.87 -1.58
N THR A 63 8.77 -14.27 -1.82
CA THR A 63 9.76 -14.00 -0.78
C THR A 63 9.19 -13.03 0.26
N LEU A 64 8.52 -11.98 -0.17
CA LEU A 64 7.92 -11.00 0.71
C LEU A 64 6.82 -11.62 1.57
N ALA A 65 5.98 -12.48 0.97
CA ALA A 65 4.94 -13.19 1.69
C ALA A 65 5.52 -14.08 2.78
N LYS A 66 6.62 -14.75 2.49
CA LYS A 66 7.33 -15.59 3.46
C LYS A 66 7.83 -14.77 4.65
N TYR A 67 8.48 -13.64 4.39
CA TYR A 67 8.97 -12.75 5.44
C TYR A 67 7.85 -12.06 6.22
N SER A 68 6.67 -11.96 5.63
CA SER A 68 5.49 -11.40 6.30
C SER A 68 4.72 -12.44 7.12
N ASN A 69 5.26 -13.67 7.27
CA ASN A 69 4.67 -14.76 8.03
C ASN A 69 3.29 -15.20 7.52
N GLU A 70 3.10 -15.21 6.21
CA GLU A 70 1.85 -15.66 5.61
C GLU A 70 1.46 -17.08 6.03
N ASP A 71 2.44 -17.96 6.19
CA ASP A 71 2.20 -19.34 6.59
C ASP A 71 1.56 -19.46 7.99
N LEU A 72 1.86 -18.52 8.88
CA LEU A 72 1.23 -18.48 10.20
C LEU A 72 -0.26 -18.13 10.08
N TYR A 73 -0.61 -17.22 9.18
CA TYR A 73 -2.01 -16.87 8.93
C TYR A 73 -2.77 -18.03 8.28
N VAL A 74 -2.14 -18.75 7.35
CA VAL A 74 -2.73 -19.93 6.73
C VAL A 74 -3.01 -21.00 7.77
N ALA A 75 -2.09 -21.22 8.71
CA ALA A 75 -2.27 -22.17 9.82
C ALA A 75 -3.46 -21.80 10.72
N LYS A 76 -3.82 -20.51 10.78
CA LYS A 76 -4.98 -20.01 11.54
C LYS A 76 -6.28 -20.06 10.75
N GLY A 77 -6.29 -20.56 9.52
CA GLY A 77 -7.46 -20.70 8.70
C GLY A 77 -7.67 -19.58 7.67
N TYR A 78 -6.74 -18.64 7.55
CA TYR A 78 -6.81 -17.59 6.53
C TYR A 78 -6.27 -18.10 5.19
N GLU A 79 -6.75 -17.53 4.10
CA GLU A 79 -6.25 -17.86 2.77
C GLU A 79 -4.93 -17.15 2.48
N LYS A 80 -4.16 -17.70 1.54
CA LYS A 80 -2.97 -17.04 1.00
C LYS A 80 -3.42 -15.86 0.14
N TRP A 81 -3.17 -14.66 0.59
CA TRP A 81 -3.55 -13.45 -0.17
C TRP A 81 -2.35 -12.67 -0.67
N LEU A 82 -1.23 -12.68 0.04
CA LEU A 82 -0.03 -11.95 -0.35
C LEU A 82 0.69 -12.66 -1.51
N SER A 83 0.95 -13.95 -1.36
CA SER A 83 1.63 -14.75 -2.39
C SER A 83 0.82 -14.91 -3.67
N LYS A 84 -0.49 -14.77 -3.59
CA LYS A 84 -1.38 -14.80 -4.77
C LYS A 84 -1.52 -13.45 -5.46
N SER A 85 -1.00 -12.39 -4.88
CA SER A 85 -1.09 -11.05 -5.48
C SER A 85 -0.29 -10.99 -6.77
N LEU A 86 -0.80 -10.27 -7.75
CA LEU A 86 -0.11 -10.06 -9.03
C LEU A 86 0.88 -8.89 -8.96
N SER A 87 0.64 -7.97 -8.05
CA SER A 87 1.50 -6.81 -7.80
C SER A 87 1.39 -6.38 -6.36
N LEU A 88 2.49 -5.85 -5.81
CA LEU A 88 2.53 -5.30 -4.46
C LEU A 88 3.21 -3.94 -4.50
N PHE A 89 2.71 -3.03 -3.67
CA PHE A 89 3.42 -1.80 -3.36
C PHE A 89 3.99 -1.92 -1.95
N VAL A 90 5.30 -1.68 -1.82
CA VAL A 90 5.97 -1.60 -0.52
C VAL A 90 6.24 -0.13 -0.23
N ILE A 91 5.74 0.33 0.90
CA ILE A 91 5.95 1.70 1.34
C ILE A 91 7.20 1.72 2.21
N ILE A 92 8.20 2.49 1.79
CA ILE A 92 9.46 2.62 2.50
C ILE A 92 9.48 3.98 3.19
N ILE A 93 9.69 3.98 4.50
CA ILE A 93 9.77 5.19 5.30
C ILE A 93 11.23 5.49 5.58
N ASN A 94 11.70 6.65 5.11
CA ASN A 94 13.05 7.13 5.38
C ASN A 94 13.05 8.03 6.61
N ILE A 95 13.43 7.47 7.74
CA ILE A 95 13.47 8.19 9.02
C ILE A 95 14.49 9.33 8.99
N GLU A 96 15.59 9.16 8.28
CA GLU A 96 16.63 10.20 8.17
C GLU A 96 16.12 11.45 7.48
N ALA A 97 15.25 11.31 6.47
CA ALA A 97 14.66 12.46 5.79
C ALA A 97 13.84 13.31 6.76
N TYR A 98 13.06 12.68 7.64
CA TYR A 98 12.31 13.39 8.68
C TYR A 98 13.25 14.06 9.68
N HIS A 99 14.26 13.35 10.12
CA HIS A 99 15.24 13.87 11.07
C HIS A 99 16.00 15.08 10.52
N ASP A 100 16.49 15.00 9.30
CA ASP A 100 17.21 16.08 8.63
C ASP A 100 16.32 17.31 8.44
N ARG A 101 15.05 17.11 8.10
CA ARG A 101 14.10 18.20 7.93
C ARG A 101 13.89 18.95 9.24
N TYR A 102 13.74 18.25 10.36
CA TYR A 102 13.55 18.88 11.66
C TYR A 102 14.81 19.57 12.18
N LYS A 103 15.98 19.09 11.81
CA LYS A 103 17.24 19.77 12.13
C LYS A 103 17.38 21.13 11.45
N GLN A 104 16.80 21.29 10.26
CA GLN A 104 16.84 22.54 9.51
C GLN A 104 15.85 23.58 10.03
N MET A 105 14.94 23.16 10.85
CA MET A 105 13.95 24.05 11.48
C MET A 105 14.48 24.62 12.80
#